data_f5686150bf8e43b0a5b63ed5e851ab87
#
_entry.id   f5686150bf8e43b0a5b63ed5e851ab87
#
_cell.length_a   1.000
_cell.length_b   1.000
_cell.length_c   1.000
_cell.angle_alpha   90.00
_cell.angle_beta   90.00
_cell.angle_gamma   90.00
#
_symmetry.space_group_name_H-M   'P 1'
#
loop_
_entity.id
_entity.type
_entity.pdbx_description
1 polymer ?
#
loop_
_entity_poly.entity_id
_entity_poly.type
_entity_poly.pdbx_seq_one_letter_code
_entity_poly.pdbx_strand_id
1 'polypeptide(L)'
;YKHAVHILANYSDQGNHLLFEAQRMIYAGAFFPEFKDAPAWRKSGIDILNREIHVQVYEDGGQFELDPHYHLAAINIFCKALGIADTNGFRKEFPQDYLDTIENMIMFYANISFPDYTNPCFSDAKLTTKKEMVKNYKSWSKLFPKNQAIKYFATEGKEGALPDYMSKGFLKSGFFVFRNSWGMDATQMVVKAGPKAFWHCQPDNGTFELWFNGKNLFPDSGSYVYAGEGEVMEQRNWHRQTCVHN
;
A
#
# COMPACT_ATOMS: atom_id res chain seq x y z
N TYR A 1 29.51 -2.78 -0.54
CA TYR A 1 30.03 -1.46 -0.90
C TYR A 1 29.67 -1.05 -2.32
N LYS A 2 30.12 -1.79 -3.37
CA LYS A 2 29.93 -1.44 -4.79
C LYS A 2 28.47 -1.17 -5.17
N HIS A 3 27.52 -1.98 -4.68
CA HIS A 3 26.10 -1.78 -4.95
C HIS A 3 25.57 -0.46 -4.35
N ALA A 4 25.97 -0.12 -3.12
CA ALA A 4 25.54 1.13 -2.49
C ALA A 4 26.08 2.36 -3.22
N VAL A 5 27.37 2.32 -3.65
CA VAL A 5 27.95 3.39 -4.46
C VAL A 5 27.25 3.53 -5.80
N HIS A 6 26.91 2.40 -6.45
CA HIS A 6 26.19 2.41 -7.72
C HIS A 6 24.79 3.01 -7.58
N ILE A 7 24.01 2.55 -6.59
CA ILE A 7 22.66 3.07 -6.35
C ILE A 7 22.69 4.56 -6.03
N LEU A 8 23.61 5.01 -5.18
CA LEU A 8 23.74 6.41 -4.80
C LEU A 8 23.93 7.33 -6.02
N ALA A 9 24.63 6.83 -7.06
CA ALA A 9 24.88 7.57 -8.31
C ALA A 9 23.81 7.36 -9.39
N ASN A 10 22.90 6.39 -9.24
CA ASN A 10 21.99 5.93 -10.28
C ASN A 10 20.62 5.55 -9.73
N TYR A 11 20.05 6.39 -8.86
CA TYR A 11 18.66 6.18 -8.42
C TYR A 11 17.69 6.23 -9.59
N SER A 12 16.64 5.43 -9.53
CA SER A 12 15.47 5.60 -10.38
C SER A 12 14.86 6.97 -10.21
N ASP A 13 14.28 7.53 -11.26
CA ASP A 13 13.73 8.90 -11.21
C ASP A 13 12.51 9.02 -10.30
N GLN A 14 11.68 7.95 -10.21
CA GLN A 14 10.39 7.99 -9.51
C GLN A 14 9.80 6.59 -9.29
N GLY A 15 8.63 6.55 -8.64
CA GLY A 15 7.81 5.36 -8.48
C GLY A 15 8.36 4.38 -7.44
N ASN A 16 7.83 3.16 -7.46
CA ASN A 16 8.16 2.14 -6.46
C ASN A 16 9.62 1.69 -6.52
N HIS A 17 10.28 1.74 -7.69
CA HIS A 17 11.71 1.44 -7.81
C HIS A 17 12.54 2.39 -6.97
N LEU A 18 12.30 3.71 -7.07
CA LEU A 18 12.98 4.71 -6.24
C LEU A 18 12.75 4.46 -4.74
N LEU A 19 11.51 4.11 -4.35
CA LEU A 19 11.21 3.80 -2.94
C LEU A 19 12.00 2.57 -2.46
N PHE A 20 12.09 1.50 -3.26
CA PHE A 20 12.89 0.32 -2.91
C PHE A 20 14.37 0.63 -2.79
N GLU A 21 14.94 1.38 -3.73
CA GLU A 21 16.34 1.77 -3.73
C GLU A 21 16.66 2.60 -2.49
N ALA A 22 15.85 3.62 -2.20
CA ALA A 22 15.99 4.46 -1.01
C ALA A 22 15.93 3.64 0.29
N GLN A 23 14.95 2.73 0.41
CA GLN A 23 14.87 1.82 1.55
C GLN A 23 16.13 0.96 1.68
N ARG A 24 16.66 0.41 0.59
CA ARG A 24 17.89 -0.41 0.62
C ARG A 24 19.11 0.40 1.02
N MET A 25 19.16 1.67 0.66
CA MET A 25 20.26 2.55 1.10
C MET A 25 20.20 2.84 2.60
N ILE A 26 19.00 2.98 3.18
CA ILE A 26 18.82 3.06 4.64
C ILE A 26 19.33 1.76 5.29
N TYR A 27 18.99 0.59 4.74
CA TYR A 27 19.46 -0.68 5.25
C TYR A 27 20.98 -0.78 5.15
N ALA A 28 21.58 -0.45 4.01
CA ALA A 28 23.03 -0.49 3.83
C ALA A 28 23.74 0.38 4.88
N GLY A 29 23.26 1.60 5.11
CA GLY A 29 23.84 2.49 6.09
C GLY A 29 23.63 2.06 7.56
N ALA A 30 22.56 1.32 7.85
CA ALA A 30 22.28 0.79 9.19
C ALA A 30 23.03 -0.51 9.50
N PHE A 31 23.14 -1.42 8.51
CA PHE A 31 23.75 -2.74 8.71
C PHE A 31 25.28 -2.76 8.56
N PHE A 32 25.86 -1.76 7.89
CA PHE A 32 27.30 -1.69 7.63
C PHE A 32 27.89 -0.37 8.14
N PRO A 33 27.75 -0.06 9.44
CA PRO A 33 28.22 1.22 10.01
C PRO A 33 29.74 1.38 9.95
N GLU A 34 30.49 0.31 9.74
CA GLU A 34 31.96 0.30 9.59
C GLU A 34 32.42 0.98 8.29
N PHE A 35 31.59 1.13 7.29
CA PHE A 35 31.95 1.88 6.09
C PHE A 35 31.87 3.38 6.32
N LYS A 36 32.90 4.09 5.90
CA LYS A 36 32.97 5.57 6.01
C LYS A 36 31.75 6.27 5.39
N ASP A 37 31.22 5.70 4.31
CA ASP A 37 30.12 6.28 3.54
C ASP A 37 28.72 5.85 4.06
N ALA A 38 28.64 4.97 5.05
CA ALA A 38 27.39 4.46 5.59
C ALA A 38 26.41 5.55 6.07
N PRO A 39 26.86 6.65 6.74
CA PRO A 39 25.98 7.75 7.09
C PRO A 39 25.38 8.46 5.87
N ALA A 40 26.15 8.63 4.79
CA ALA A 40 25.67 9.24 3.56
C ALA A 40 24.63 8.38 2.83
N TRP A 41 24.83 7.05 2.80
CA TRP A 41 23.86 6.11 2.25
C TRP A 41 22.51 6.19 2.99
N ARG A 42 22.57 6.11 4.32
CA ARG A 42 21.36 6.20 5.17
C ARG A 42 20.65 7.53 4.96
N LYS A 43 21.38 8.63 5.03
CA LYS A 43 20.80 9.98 4.85
C LYS A 43 20.13 10.13 3.49
N SER A 44 20.80 9.70 2.42
CA SER A 44 20.24 9.76 1.07
C SER A 44 18.91 9.02 0.97
N GLY A 45 18.83 7.79 1.50
CA GLY A 45 17.58 7.01 1.49
C GLY A 45 16.47 7.66 2.32
N ILE A 46 16.78 8.22 3.48
CA ILE A 46 15.81 8.91 4.35
C ILE A 46 15.29 10.19 3.68
N ASP A 47 16.17 11.01 3.12
CA ASP A 47 15.78 12.24 2.42
C ASP A 47 14.84 11.95 1.25
N ILE A 48 15.12 10.88 0.49
CA ILE A 48 14.25 10.43 -0.61
C ILE A 48 12.89 9.98 -0.07
N LEU A 49 12.84 9.09 0.93
CA LEU A 49 11.55 8.60 1.44
C LEU A 49 10.71 9.71 2.08
N ASN A 50 11.33 10.65 2.80
CA ASN A 50 10.63 11.81 3.37
C ASN A 50 10.02 12.72 2.29
N ARG A 51 10.66 12.83 1.13
CA ARG A 51 10.13 13.56 -0.02
C ARG A 51 9.04 12.76 -0.74
N GLU A 52 9.36 11.53 -1.09
CA GLU A 52 8.52 10.71 -1.96
C GLU A 52 7.18 10.33 -1.34
N ILE A 53 7.09 10.26 -0.02
CA ILE A 53 5.81 9.97 0.64
C ILE A 53 4.77 11.06 0.35
N HIS A 54 5.19 12.32 0.16
CA HIS A 54 4.31 13.43 -0.20
C HIS A 54 4.10 13.59 -1.72
N VAL A 55 4.95 12.97 -2.53
CA VAL A 55 4.80 12.95 -4.00
C VAL A 55 3.91 11.80 -4.45
N GLN A 56 4.04 10.63 -3.80
CA GLN A 56 3.39 9.39 -4.23
C GLN A 56 2.12 9.05 -3.45
N VAL A 57 1.77 9.81 -2.42
CA VAL A 57 0.58 9.57 -1.60
C VAL A 57 -0.31 10.79 -1.57
N TYR A 58 -1.59 10.61 -1.91
CA TYR A 58 -2.60 11.65 -1.79
C TYR A 58 -2.89 11.99 -0.33
N GLU A 59 -3.42 13.19 -0.08
CA GLU A 59 -3.79 13.66 1.26
C GLU A 59 -4.76 12.72 2.01
N ASP A 60 -5.55 11.94 1.28
CA ASP A 60 -6.50 10.97 1.82
C ASP A 60 -5.89 9.58 2.07
N GLY A 61 -4.59 9.42 1.88
CA GLY A 61 -3.83 8.21 2.13
C GLY A 61 -3.73 7.27 0.92
N GLY A 62 -4.43 7.51 -0.18
CA GLY A 62 -4.31 6.70 -1.39
C GLY A 62 -2.95 6.87 -2.07
N GLN A 63 -2.30 5.78 -2.49
CA GLN A 63 -1.07 5.83 -3.26
C GLN A 63 -1.39 6.12 -4.74
N PHE A 64 -0.58 6.94 -5.41
CA PHE A 64 -0.88 7.58 -6.72
C PHE A 64 -1.04 6.61 -7.91
N GLU A 65 -0.59 5.35 -7.80
CA GLU A 65 -0.84 4.34 -8.81
C GLU A 65 -2.28 3.81 -8.78
N LEU A 66 -3.03 4.08 -7.69
CA LEU A 66 -4.44 3.69 -7.47
C LEU A 66 -4.66 2.18 -7.66
N ASP A 67 -3.66 1.41 -7.31
CA ASP A 67 -3.62 -0.05 -7.33
C ASP A 67 -3.47 -0.58 -5.91
N PRO A 68 -4.39 -1.41 -5.38
CA PRO A 68 -4.31 -1.90 -4.01
C PRO A 68 -3.05 -2.70 -3.69
N HIS A 69 -2.50 -3.44 -4.65
CA HIS A 69 -1.29 -4.24 -4.43
C HIS A 69 -0.03 -3.35 -4.33
N TYR A 70 0.10 -2.37 -5.21
CA TYR A 70 1.23 -1.40 -5.18
C TYR A 70 1.10 -0.44 -4.01
N HIS A 71 -0.10 -0.08 -3.62
CA HIS A 71 -0.37 0.66 -2.38
C HIS A 71 0.16 -0.11 -1.14
N LEU A 72 -0.16 -1.40 -1.03
CA LEU A 72 0.34 -2.25 0.05
C LEU A 72 1.88 -2.38 0.03
N ALA A 73 2.48 -2.47 -1.17
CA ALA A 73 3.93 -2.49 -1.32
C ALA A 73 4.56 -1.20 -0.80
N ALA A 74 3.99 -0.02 -1.13
CA ALA A 74 4.46 1.27 -0.65
C ALA A 74 4.36 1.38 0.89
N ILE A 75 3.23 1.01 1.51
CA ILE A 75 3.10 0.95 2.97
C ILE A 75 4.25 0.12 3.56
N ASN A 76 4.49 -1.06 3.01
CA ASN A 76 5.53 -1.96 3.52
C ASN A 76 6.94 -1.39 3.38
N ILE A 77 7.22 -0.63 2.31
CA ILE A 77 8.51 0.05 2.13
C ILE A 77 8.70 1.11 3.22
N PHE A 78 7.72 2.01 3.40
CA PHE A 78 7.77 3.08 4.39
C PHE A 78 7.82 2.54 5.82
N CYS A 79 6.98 1.57 6.17
CA CYS A 79 6.98 0.94 7.49
C CYS A 79 8.29 0.22 7.83
N LYS A 80 8.91 -0.47 6.86
CA LYS A 80 10.18 -1.17 7.08
C LYS A 80 11.32 -0.20 7.28
N ALA A 81 11.35 0.93 6.55
CA ALA A 81 12.33 1.98 6.77
C ALA A 81 12.22 2.56 8.20
N LEU A 82 10.99 2.83 8.64
CA LEU A 82 10.70 3.30 10.00
C LEU A 82 11.10 2.27 11.07
N GLY A 83 10.81 0.98 10.84
CA GLY A 83 11.20 -0.11 11.75
C GLY A 83 12.71 -0.27 11.91
N ILE A 84 13.49 -0.09 10.83
CA ILE A 84 14.96 -0.06 10.91
C ILE A 84 15.43 1.17 11.68
N ALA A 85 14.79 2.32 11.50
CA ALA A 85 15.11 3.52 12.22
C ALA A 85 14.86 3.39 13.74
N ASP A 86 13.75 2.75 14.13
CA ASP A 86 13.45 2.44 15.53
C ASP A 86 14.51 1.53 16.15
N THR A 87 14.88 0.47 15.45
CA THR A 87 15.86 -0.52 15.95
C THR A 87 17.26 0.07 16.10
N ASN A 88 17.63 1.05 15.26
CA ASN A 88 18.97 1.62 15.21
C ASN A 88 19.05 3.04 15.79
N GLY A 89 17.99 3.55 16.42
CA GLY A 89 18.00 4.80 17.18
C GLY A 89 17.96 6.09 16.34
N PHE A 90 17.58 6.02 15.08
CA PHE A 90 17.48 7.21 14.22
C PHE A 90 16.05 7.53 13.75
N ARG A 91 15.00 7.05 14.47
CA ARG A 91 13.60 7.38 14.18
C ARG A 91 13.33 8.88 14.03
N LYS A 92 14.05 9.72 14.78
CA LYS A 92 13.90 11.19 14.73
C LYS A 92 14.26 11.80 13.36
N GLU A 93 14.91 11.06 12.48
CA GLU A 93 15.20 11.49 11.11
C GLU A 93 13.96 11.40 10.19
N PHE A 94 12.85 10.77 10.67
CA PHE A 94 11.55 10.76 10.02
C PHE A 94 10.61 11.74 10.75
N PRO A 95 10.09 12.76 10.07
CA PRO A 95 9.22 13.77 10.69
C PRO A 95 7.82 13.20 10.98
N GLN A 96 7.03 13.90 11.80
CA GLN A 96 5.72 13.41 12.23
C GLN A 96 4.74 13.23 11.07
N ASP A 97 4.75 14.12 10.09
CA ASP A 97 3.91 14.04 8.90
C ASP A 97 4.19 12.80 8.04
N TYR A 98 5.44 12.31 8.00
CA TYR A 98 5.76 11.01 7.41
C TYR A 98 5.02 9.86 8.12
N LEU A 99 4.99 9.89 9.45
CA LEU A 99 4.30 8.88 10.25
C LEU A 99 2.79 8.97 10.04
N ASP A 100 2.24 10.18 10.09
CA ASP A 100 0.81 10.44 9.92
C ASP A 100 0.34 9.98 8.52
N THR A 101 1.17 10.20 7.50
CA THR A 101 0.87 9.74 6.14
C THR A 101 0.84 8.22 6.05
N ILE A 102 1.80 7.51 6.66
CA ILE A 102 1.77 6.03 6.69
C ILE A 102 0.52 5.53 7.42
N GLU A 103 0.15 6.14 8.54
CA GLU A 103 -1.05 5.77 9.28
C GLU A 103 -2.31 5.94 8.42
N ASN A 104 -2.41 7.07 7.68
CA ASN A 104 -3.49 7.31 6.72
C ASN A 104 -3.50 6.27 5.57
N MET A 105 -2.32 5.89 5.04
CA MET A 105 -2.22 4.83 4.03
C MET A 105 -2.74 3.49 4.54
N ILE A 106 -2.39 3.12 5.77
CA ILE A 106 -2.88 1.88 6.40
C ILE A 106 -4.40 1.93 6.58
N MET A 107 -4.92 3.08 7.03
CA MET A 107 -6.36 3.26 7.21
C MET A 107 -7.11 3.32 5.88
N PHE A 108 -6.53 3.89 4.84
CA PHE A 108 -7.06 3.79 3.47
C PHE A 108 -7.22 2.32 3.06
N TYR A 109 -6.14 1.54 3.19
CA TYR A 109 -6.14 0.12 2.82
C TYR A 109 -7.14 -0.70 3.65
N ALA A 110 -7.23 -0.46 4.95
CA ALA A 110 -8.21 -1.10 5.83
C ALA A 110 -9.66 -0.81 5.39
N ASN A 111 -9.91 0.40 4.90
CA ASN A 111 -11.24 0.79 4.45
C ASN A 111 -11.65 0.12 3.13
N ILE A 112 -10.75 0.02 2.17
CA ILE A 112 -11.05 -0.62 0.88
C ILE A 112 -11.06 -2.15 0.97
N SER A 113 -10.41 -2.75 1.99
CA SER A 113 -10.39 -4.19 2.19
C SER A 113 -11.76 -4.74 2.58
N PHE A 114 -12.04 -5.98 2.17
CA PHE A 114 -13.24 -6.71 2.55
C PHE A 114 -13.12 -7.32 3.96
N PRO A 115 -14.25 -7.73 4.57
CA PRO A 115 -14.24 -8.26 5.94
C PRO A 115 -13.36 -9.50 6.16
N ASP A 116 -13.05 -10.26 5.12
CA ASP A 116 -12.12 -11.40 5.16
C ASP A 116 -10.64 -10.99 5.00
N TYR A 117 -10.33 -9.68 4.98
CA TYR A 117 -9.01 -9.09 4.78
C TYR A 117 -8.47 -9.15 3.35
N THR A 118 -9.26 -9.60 2.38
CA THR A 118 -8.88 -9.47 0.98
C THR A 118 -9.10 -8.04 0.48
N ASN A 119 -8.39 -7.67 -0.57
CA ASN A 119 -8.53 -6.36 -1.22
C ASN A 119 -9.34 -6.47 -2.52
N PRO A 120 -9.95 -5.40 -3.00
CA PRO A 120 -10.44 -5.36 -4.38
C PRO A 120 -9.29 -5.52 -5.38
N CYS A 121 -9.58 -6.17 -6.50
CA CYS A 121 -8.60 -6.46 -7.54
C CYS A 121 -8.57 -5.41 -8.66
N PHE A 122 -8.76 -4.13 -8.32
CA PHE A 122 -8.63 -3.05 -9.30
C PHE A 122 -7.23 -2.95 -9.87
N SER A 123 -7.13 -2.56 -11.13
CA SER A 123 -5.86 -2.36 -11.84
C SER A 123 -5.03 -3.65 -11.93
N ASP A 124 -3.72 -3.59 -11.73
CA ASP A 124 -2.85 -4.78 -11.73
C ASP A 124 -2.81 -5.49 -10.36
N ALA A 125 -3.79 -5.25 -9.49
CA ALA A 125 -3.82 -5.83 -8.16
C ALA A 125 -3.93 -7.35 -8.17
N LYS A 126 -3.41 -7.94 -7.10
CA LYS A 126 -3.54 -9.36 -6.75
C LYS A 126 -4.22 -9.47 -5.39
N LEU A 127 -4.99 -10.53 -5.20
CA LEU A 127 -5.61 -10.80 -3.92
C LEU A 127 -4.57 -11.05 -2.83
N THR A 128 -4.76 -10.37 -1.72
CA THR A 128 -4.07 -10.69 -0.47
C THR A 128 -4.78 -11.83 0.27
N THR A 129 -4.08 -12.43 1.20
CA THR A 129 -4.66 -13.43 2.08
C THR A 129 -4.86 -12.86 3.49
N LYS A 130 -5.86 -13.34 4.21
CA LYS A 130 -6.07 -12.99 5.62
C LYS A 130 -4.80 -13.18 6.45
N LYS A 131 -4.09 -14.31 6.26
CA LYS A 131 -2.84 -14.62 6.98
C LYS A 131 -1.77 -13.55 6.76
N GLU A 132 -1.60 -13.11 5.53
CA GLU A 132 -0.65 -12.05 5.14
C GLU A 132 -1.05 -10.73 5.77
N MET A 133 -2.31 -10.33 5.66
CA MET A 133 -2.78 -9.06 6.19
C MET A 133 -2.75 -8.99 7.71
N VAL A 134 -3.13 -10.05 8.42
CA VAL A 134 -2.98 -10.12 9.88
C VAL A 134 -1.50 -9.98 10.29
N LYS A 135 -0.56 -10.58 9.53
CA LYS A 135 0.88 -10.40 9.77
C LYS A 135 1.30 -8.94 9.58
N ASN A 136 0.81 -8.28 8.52
CA ASN A 136 1.09 -6.86 8.24
C ASN A 136 0.52 -5.98 9.36
N TYR A 137 -0.75 -6.12 9.73
CA TYR A 137 -1.36 -5.36 10.82
C TYR A 137 -0.64 -5.56 12.16
N LYS A 138 -0.19 -6.77 12.49
CA LYS A 138 0.65 -7.05 13.68
C LYS A 138 1.97 -6.29 13.65
N SER A 139 2.57 -6.11 12.49
CA SER A 139 3.78 -5.30 12.34
C SER A 139 3.47 -3.81 12.48
N TRP A 140 2.42 -3.34 11.83
CA TRP A 140 2.00 -1.94 11.85
C TRP A 140 1.51 -1.48 13.23
N SER A 141 0.82 -2.34 13.98
CA SER A 141 0.37 -2.03 15.34
C SER A 141 1.51 -1.76 16.32
N LYS A 142 2.72 -2.29 16.05
CA LYS A 142 3.92 -1.96 16.84
C LYS A 142 4.44 -0.54 16.54
N LEU A 143 4.29 -0.09 15.31
CA LEU A 143 4.69 1.26 14.87
C LEU A 143 3.66 2.32 15.28
N PHE A 144 2.37 1.93 15.29
CA PHE A 144 1.21 2.79 15.58
C PHE A 144 0.38 2.25 16.76
N PRO A 145 0.96 2.14 17.97
CA PRO A 145 0.31 1.47 19.11
C PRO A 145 -0.95 2.18 19.62
N LYS A 146 -1.13 3.44 19.29
CA LYS A 146 -2.30 4.25 19.67
C LYS A 146 -3.50 4.06 18.75
N ASN A 147 -3.30 3.58 17.52
CA ASN A 147 -4.38 3.40 16.56
C ASN A 147 -5.20 2.15 16.89
N GLN A 148 -6.43 2.36 17.35
CA GLN A 148 -7.31 1.29 17.80
C GLN A 148 -7.81 0.41 16.64
N ALA A 149 -7.98 0.97 15.44
CA ALA A 149 -8.41 0.20 14.27
C ALA A 149 -7.30 -0.74 13.78
N ILE A 150 -6.05 -0.24 13.69
CA ILE A 150 -4.90 -1.09 13.34
C ILE A 150 -4.76 -2.24 14.37
N LYS A 151 -4.94 -1.94 15.66
CA LYS A 151 -4.91 -2.94 16.73
C LYS A 151 -6.04 -3.96 16.59
N TYR A 152 -7.25 -3.52 16.23
CA TYR A 152 -8.40 -4.40 15.98
C TYR A 152 -8.08 -5.40 14.86
N PHE A 153 -7.62 -4.93 13.71
CA PHE A 153 -7.27 -5.80 12.60
C PHE A 153 -6.08 -6.72 12.92
N ALA A 154 -5.08 -6.24 13.67
CA ALA A 154 -3.93 -7.05 14.10
C ALA A 154 -4.31 -8.22 15.01
N THR A 155 -5.35 -8.06 15.80
CA THR A 155 -5.81 -9.05 16.81
C THR A 155 -7.07 -9.79 16.39
N GLU A 156 -7.54 -9.58 15.16
CA GLU A 156 -8.78 -10.17 14.64
C GLU A 156 -9.98 -9.87 15.54
N GLY A 157 -10.08 -8.62 15.98
CA GLY A 157 -11.19 -8.12 16.80
C GLY A 157 -11.09 -8.40 18.30
N LYS A 158 -10.01 -9.03 18.78
CA LYS A 158 -9.86 -9.32 20.22
C LYS A 158 -9.51 -8.08 21.04
N GLU A 159 -8.83 -7.12 20.45
CA GLU A 159 -8.43 -5.85 21.06
C GLU A 159 -8.57 -4.70 20.06
N GLY A 160 -8.63 -3.47 20.57
CA GLY A 160 -8.83 -2.29 19.76
C GLY A 160 -10.30 -2.01 19.47
N ALA A 161 -10.58 -1.16 18.51
CA ALA A 161 -11.92 -0.79 18.10
C ALA A 161 -11.97 -0.48 16.59
N LEU A 162 -13.06 -0.83 15.95
CA LEU A 162 -13.35 -0.41 14.58
C LEU A 162 -13.60 1.11 14.50
N PRO A 163 -13.42 1.73 13.32
CA PRO A 163 -13.88 3.09 13.10
C PRO A 163 -15.38 3.25 13.39
N ASP A 164 -15.79 4.42 13.86
CA ASP A 164 -17.16 4.75 14.22
C ASP A 164 -18.06 5.12 13.01
N TYR A 165 -17.52 5.02 11.81
CA TYR A 165 -18.23 5.27 10.56
C TYR A 165 -18.38 3.98 9.74
N MET A 166 -19.41 3.95 8.86
CA MET A 166 -19.66 2.81 7.96
C MET A 166 -19.16 3.07 6.55
N SER A 167 -19.45 4.25 5.99
CA SER A 167 -19.03 4.60 4.64
C SER A 167 -17.93 5.65 4.65
N LYS A 168 -17.04 5.61 3.65
CA LYS A 168 -15.93 6.54 3.54
C LYS A 168 -15.66 6.90 2.08
N GLY A 169 -15.54 8.19 1.80
CA GLY A 169 -15.04 8.71 0.53
C GLY A 169 -13.60 9.17 0.66
N PHE A 170 -12.76 8.75 -0.26
CA PHE A 170 -11.38 9.19 -0.44
C PHE A 170 -11.34 10.04 -1.70
N LEU A 171 -11.60 11.34 -1.53
CA LEU A 171 -11.93 12.26 -2.63
C LEU A 171 -10.73 12.60 -3.53
N LYS A 172 -9.51 12.49 -3.01
CA LYS A 172 -8.29 12.79 -3.78
C LYS A 172 -7.86 11.60 -4.63
N SER A 173 -7.91 10.41 -4.07
CA SER A 173 -7.59 9.17 -4.77
C SER A 173 -8.79 8.58 -5.53
N GLY A 174 -10.04 9.02 -5.22
CA GLY A 174 -11.25 8.62 -5.91
C GLY A 174 -11.72 7.21 -5.56
N PHE A 175 -11.52 6.78 -4.34
CA PHE A 175 -12.11 5.55 -3.83
C PHE A 175 -13.29 5.86 -2.91
N PHE A 176 -14.38 5.11 -3.09
CA PHE A 176 -15.58 5.26 -2.29
C PHE A 176 -16.01 3.90 -1.74
N VAL A 177 -16.17 3.84 -0.43
CA VAL A 177 -16.56 2.62 0.27
C VAL A 177 -17.91 2.84 0.91
N PHE A 178 -18.85 1.97 0.58
CA PHE A 178 -20.19 1.91 1.18
C PHE A 178 -20.33 0.58 1.89
N ARG A 179 -20.71 0.59 3.16
CA ARG A 179 -20.97 -0.63 3.92
C ARG A 179 -22.07 -0.43 4.96
N ASN A 180 -22.73 -1.52 5.31
CA ASN A 180 -23.73 -1.54 6.38
C ASN A 180 -23.16 -2.11 7.69
N SER A 181 -22.04 -2.83 7.64
CA SER A 181 -21.31 -3.31 8.81
C SER A 181 -19.84 -3.61 8.46
N TRP A 182 -19.01 -3.93 9.46
CA TRP A 182 -17.63 -4.39 9.31
C TRP A 182 -17.50 -5.92 9.39
N GLY A 183 -18.59 -6.63 9.65
CA GLY A 183 -18.61 -8.08 9.86
C GLY A 183 -18.64 -8.87 8.55
N MET A 184 -18.45 -10.19 8.65
CA MET A 184 -18.44 -11.10 7.50
C MET A 184 -19.79 -11.13 6.75
N ASP A 185 -20.89 -10.82 7.44
CA ASP A 185 -22.25 -10.70 6.91
C ASP A 185 -22.54 -9.35 6.24
N ALA A 186 -21.56 -8.46 6.17
CA ALA A 186 -21.71 -7.13 5.57
C ALA A 186 -22.12 -7.18 4.10
N THR A 187 -22.82 -6.13 3.70
CA THR A 187 -22.83 -5.66 2.32
C THR A 187 -21.82 -4.52 2.23
N GLN A 188 -20.78 -4.68 1.43
CA GLN A 188 -19.78 -3.66 1.19
C GLN A 188 -19.51 -3.49 -0.29
N MET A 189 -19.61 -2.27 -0.78
CA MET A 189 -19.22 -1.91 -2.15
C MET A 189 -18.01 -0.99 -2.10
N VAL A 190 -17.01 -1.29 -2.91
CA VAL A 190 -15.86 -0.42 -3.15
C VAL A 190 -15.91 0.05 -4.59
N VAL A 191 -15.93 1.35 -4.80
CA VAL A 191 -15.97 1.99 -6.12
C VAL A 191 -14.66 2.71 -6.35
N LYS A 192 -14.07 2.57 -7.53
CA LYS A 192 -12.92 3.32 -8.01
C LYS A 192 -13.37 4.31 -9.08
N ALA A 193 -13.36 5.60 -8.77
CA ALA A 193 -13.77 6.71 -9.65
C ALA A 193 -12.86 7.92 -9.39
N GLY A 194 -11.57 7.76 -9.68
CA GLY A 194 -10.52 8.68 -9.30
C GLY A 194 -9.83 9.39 -10.48
N PRO A 195 -8.74 10.09 -10.19
CA PRO A 195 -7.91 10.70 -11.22
C PRO A 195 -7.26 9.62 -12.09
N LYS A 196 -6.68 10.06 -13.21
CA LYS A 196 -5.85 9.18 -14.04
C LYS A 196 -4.63 8.72 -13.23
N ALA A 197 -4.51 7.41 -13.07
CA ALA A 197 -3.33 6.80 -12.45
C ALA A 197 -2.18 6.65 -13.45
N PHE A 198 -0.99 6.37 -12.90
CA PHE A 198 0.23 6.11 -13.67
C PHE A 198 0.68 4.67 -13.45
N TRP A 199 1.35 4.08 -14.43
CA TRP A 199 1.82 2.68 -14.41
C TRP A 199 0.72 1.70 -13.98
N HIS A 200 0.94 0.61 -13.53
CA HIS A 200 0.07 -0.49 -13.04
C HIS A 200 -1.46 -0.25 -13.08
N CYS A 201 -1.93 0.81 -13.71
CA CYS A 201 -3.34 1.11 -13.89
C CYS A 201 -3.92 0.41 -15.13
N GLN A 202 -5.22 0.20 -15.07
CA GLN A 202 -6.03 -0.30 -16.18
C GLN A 202 -7.12 0.72 -16.53
N PRO A 203 -7.83 0.59 -17.64
CA PRO A 203 -8.97 1.45 -17.96
C PRO A 203 -10.24 1.04 -17.17
N ASP A 204 -10.09 0.96 -15.85
CA ASP A 204 -11.03 0.48 -14.84
C ASP A 204 -11.62 1.62 -13.98
N ASN A 205 -11.59 2.85 -14.47
CA ASN A 205 -12.17 3.98 -13.77
C ASN A 205 -13.70 3.96 -13.89
N GLY A 206 -14.40 3.99 -12.77
CA GLY A 206 -15.84 3.81 -12.69
C GLY A 206 -16.25 2.37 -12.29
N THR A 207 -15.30 1.47 -12.15
CA THR A 207 -15.52 0.08 -11.71
C THR A 207 -15.90 -0.01 -10.23
N PHE A 208 -16.51 -1.13 -9.84
CA PHE A 208 -16.78 -1.45 -8.45
C PHE A 208 -16.60 -2.94 -8.17
N GLU A 209 -16.39 -3.29 -6.91
CA GLU A 209 -16.52 -4.65 -6.41
C GLU A 209 -17.56 -4.70 -5.27
N LEU A 210 -18.34 -5.77 -5.20
CA LEU A 210 -19.40 -5.94 -4.23
C LEU A 210 -19.21 -7.19 -3.39
N TRP A 211 -18.97 -6.98 -2.11
CA TRP A 211 -19.02 -8.02 -1.08
C TRP A 211 -20.43 -8.13 -0.51
N PHE A 212 -20.92 -9.36 -0.39
CA PHE A 212 -22.19 -9.66 0.23
C PHE A 212 -22.13 -10.98 1.00
N ASN A 213 -22.44 -10.93 2.28
CA ASN A 213 -22.59 -12.09 3.15
C ASN A 213 -21.49 -13.15 2.97
N GLY A 214 -20.24 -12.76 3.12
CA GLY A 214 -19.07 -13.65 3.09
C GLY A 214 -18.49 -13.93 1.72
N LYS A 215 -18.96 -13.27 0.65
CA LYS A 215 -18.47 -13.49 -0.72
C LYS A 215 -18.33 -12.19 -1.49
N ASN A 216 -17.29 -12.08 -2.28
CA ASN A 216 -17.20 -11.07 -3.33
C ASN A 216 -18.02 -11.55 -4.53
N LEU A 217 -19.12 -10.84 -4.85
CA LEU A 217 -20.07 -11.22 -5.91
C LEU A 217 -19.65 -10.70 -7.29
N PHE A 218 -18.94 -9.57 -7.33
CA PHE A 218 -18.50 -8.93 -8.56
C PHE A 218 -17.00 -8.64 -8.46
N PRO A 219 -16.14 -9.69 -8.45
CA PRO A 219 -14.69 -9.50 -8.41
C PRO A 219 -14.19 -8.94 -9.74
N ASP A 220 -13.22 -8.04 -9.69
CA ASP A 220 -12.43 -7.66 -10.84
C ASP A 220 -11.35 -8.72 -11.13
N SER A 221 -10.89 -8.81 -12.38
CA SER A 221 -9.87 -9.78 -12.79
C SER A 221 -8.45 -9.42 -12.34
N GLY A 222 -8.22 -8.18 -11.94
CA GLY A 222 -6.90 -7.68 -11.57
C GLY A 222 -5.89 -7.80 -12.70
N SER A 223 -4.66 -8.09 -12.35
CA SER A 223 -3.59 -8.27 -13.34
C SER A 223 -3.78 -9.49 -14.23
N TYR A 224 -4.64 -10.44 -13.87
CA TYR A 224 -4.73 -11.78 -14.46
C TYR A 224 -3.35 -12.48 -14.48
N VAL A 225 -2.50 -12.09 -15.43
CA VAL A 225 -1.06 -12.38 -15.45
C VAL A 225 -0.29 -11.08 -15.62
N TYR A 226 0.87 -10.95 -15.01
CA TYR A 226 1.65 -9.72 -15.08
C TYR A 226 2.45 -9.61 -16.38
N ALA A 227 3.01 -10.71 -16.85
CA ALA A 227 3.78 -10.81 -18.10
C ALA A 227 3.58 -12.18 -18.72
N GLY A 228 3.77 -12.26 -20.03
CA GLY A 228 3.68 -13.49 -20.82
C GLY A 228 3.95 -13.22 -22.28
N GLU A 229 3.88 -14.26 -23.10
CA GLU A 229 4.05 -14.19 -24.55
C GLU A 229 2.87 -14.89 -25.23
N GLY A 230 2.66 -14.59 -26.52
CA GLY A 230 1.62 -15.21 -27.33
C GLY A 230 0.23 -15.13 -26.73
N GLU A 231 -0.48 -16.22 -26.65
CA GLU A 231 -1.86 -16.32 -26.18
C GLU A 231 -2.05 -15.81 -24.75
N VAL A 232 -1.07 -16.00 -23.86
CA VAL A 232 -1.12 -15.49 -22.47
C VAL A 232 -1.15 -13.97 -22.46
N MET A 233 -0.39 -13.30 -23.35
CA MET A 233 -0.39 -11.85 -23.46
C MET A 233 -1.69 -11.35 -24.11
N GLU A 234 -2.27 -12.07 -25.05
CA GLU A 234 -3.57 -11.75 -25.63
C GLU A 234 -4.68 -11.80 -24.56
N GLN A 235 -4.69 -12.83 -23.74
CA GLN A 235 -5.62 -12.94 -22.60
C GLN A 235 -5.44 -11.79 -21.60
N ARG A 236 -4.18 -11.44 -21.24
CA ARG A 236 -3.91 -10.27 -20.40
C ARG A 236 -4.49 -8.99 -21.01
N ASN A 237 -4.25 -8.76 -22.31
CA ASN A 237 -4.74 -7.57 -23.00
C ASN A 237 -6.26 -7.53 -23.07
N TRP A 238 -6.92 -8.70 -23.17
CA TRP A 238 -8.38 -8.79 -23.08
C TRP A 238 -8.89 -8.41 -21.69
N HIS A 239 -8.30 -8.97 -20.63
CA HIS A 239 -8.67 -8.64 -19.23
C HIS A 239 -8.48 -7.16 -18.87
N ARG A 240 -7.62 -6.45 -19.59
CA ARG A 240 -7.36 -5.01 -19.38
C ARG A 240 -8.29 -4.09 -20.17
N GLN A 241 -9.31 -4.61 -20.86
CA GLN A 241 -10.26 -3.77 -21.59
C GLN A 241 -11.35 -3.25 -20.66
N THR A 242 -11.81 -2.01 -20.90
CA THR A 242 -12.88 -1.38 -20.12
C THR A 242 -14.14 -2.24 -20.03
N CYS A 243 -14.48 -2.99 -21.08
CA CYS A 243 -15.67 -3.83 -21.14
C CYS A 243 -15.61 -5.11 -20.26
N VAL A 244 -14.47 -5.39 -19.64
CA VAL A 244 -14.29 -6.56 -18.75
C VAL A 244 -14.33 -6.18 -17.28
N HIS A 245 -14.29 -4.88 -16.96
CA HIS A 245 -14.45 -4.36 -15.62
C HIS A 245 -15.95 -4.17 -15.28
N ASN A 246 -16.30 -4.21 -13.99
CA ASN A 246 -17.68 -4.11 -13.51
C ASN A 246 -18.28 -2.72 -13.66
#